data_d39d8f25606934782ca7d0f515a3102c
#
_entry.id   d39d8f25606934782ca7d0f515a3102c
#
_cell.length_a   1.000
_cell.length_b   1.000
_cell.length_c   1.000
_cell.angle_alpha   90.00
_cell.angle_beta   90.00
_cell.angle_gamma   90.00
#
_symmetry.space_group_name_H-M   'P 1'
#
loop_
_entity.id
_entity.type
_entity.pdbx_description
1 polymer ?
#
loop_
_entity_poly.entity_id
_entity_poly.type
_entity_poly.pdbx_seq_one_letter_code
_entity_poly.pdbx_strand_id
1 'polypeptide(L)'
;IVPDLGLTDTQYGFLTTVPFIIFYSIAGLFMGVLADMVNRPKLIAFGVVIWSLFTALTGAAKGFISMALPRMFIGVGESILTPTSMSLLSDSFPSKRMGFAAGFYYMGVPIGVGVSLLIAGYLGESLGWRNCFYLLGAIGLLLGLCALLFKDRKRKNVKAGSQTKTLSKETTIEIINTLFLALKTSAALRFT
;
A
#
# COMPACT_ATOMS: atom_id res chain seq x y z
N ILE A 1 1.91 8.49 -22.77
CA ILE A 1 1.47 9.20 -21.54
C ILE A 1 2.07 10.61 -21.51
N VAL A 2 3.41 10.72 -21.55
CA VAL A 2 4.12 12.02 -21.41
C VAL A 2 3.64 13.06 -22.42
N PRO A 3 3.64 12.76 -23.73
CA PRO A 3 3.15 13.72 -24.74
C PRO A 3 1.66 14.06 -24.60
N ASP A 4 0.83 13.07 -24.26
CA ASP A 4 -0.63 13.21 -24.14
C ASP A 4 -1.06 14.12 -22.99
N LEU A 5 -0.25 14.20 -21.93
CA LEU A 5 -0.50 15.01 -20.76
C LEU A 5 0.26 16.33 -20.76
N GLY A 6 1.08 16.60 -21.78
CA GLY A 6 1.92 17.78 -21.88
C GLY A 6 2.96 17.88 -20.76
N LEU A 7 3.46 16.72 -20.29
CA LEU A 7 4.43 16.64 -19.20
C LEU A 7 5.86 16.55 -19.77
N THR A 8 6.83 16.95 -18.96
CA THR A 8 8.23 16.60 -19.18
C THR A 8 8.53 15.24 -18.56
N ASP A 9 9.60 14.55 -19.01
CA ASP A 9 10.03 13.25 -18.44
C ASP A 9 10.35 13.37 -16.94
N THR A 10 10.95 14.50 -16.54
CA THR A 10 11.23 14.78 -15.12
C THR A 10 9.95 14.92 -14.30
N GLN A 11 8.94 15.62 -14.80
CA GLN A 11 7.63 15.74 -14.14
C GLN A 11 6.94 14.39 -14.03
N TYR A 12 7.00 13.56 -15.08
CA TYR A 12 6.43 12.22 -15.06
C TYR A 12 7.15 11.31 -14.06
N GLY A 13 8.49 11.31 -14.04
CA GLY A 13 9.28 10.58 -13.05
C GLY A 13 8.95 11.00 -11.61
N PHE A 14 8.85 12.31 -11.36
CA PHE A 14 8.42 12.83 -10.06
C PHE A 14 7.03 12.33 -9.67
N LEU A 15 6.06 12.45 -10.57
CA LEU A 15 4.67 12.07 -10.35
C LEU A 15 4.48 10.58 -10.04
N THR A 16 5.24 9.73 -10.74
CA THR A 16 5.13 8.29 -10.57
C THR A 16 5.73 7.80 -9.27
N THR A 17 6.65 8.55 -8.68
CA THR A 17 7.47 8.11 -7.55
C THR A 17 7.15 8.86 -6.27
N VAL A 18 7.31 10.18 -6.26
CA VAL A 18 7.34 10.98 -5.01
C VAL A 18 6.00 11.04 -4.30
N PRO A 19 4.87 11.37 -4.93
CA PRO A 19 3.57 11.39 -4.26
C PRO A 19 3.20 10.02 -3.67
N PHE A 20 3.47 8.94 -4.42
CA PHE A 20 3.22 7.58 -3.97
C PHE A 20 4.03 7.25 -2.72
N ILE A 21 5.36 7.43 -2.74
CA ILE A 21 6.25 7.05 -1.63
C ILE A 21 5.91 7.83 -0.36
N ILE A 22 5.66 9.12 -0.46
CA ILE A 22 5.33 9.95 0.72
C ILE A 22 4.07 9.45 1.40
N PHE A 23 2.99 9.28 0.65
CA PHE A 23 1.71 8.86 1.22
C PHE A 23 1.72 7.39 1.66
N TYR A 24 2.41 6.51 0.92
CA TYR A 24 2.67 5.12 1.33
C TYR A 24 3.41 5.05 2.67
N SER A 25 4.48 5.83 2.85
CA SER A 25 5.31 5.80 4.05
C SER A 25 4.55 6.37 5.26
N ILE A 26 3.88 7.51 5.09
CA ILE A 26 3.10 8.12 6.17
C ILE A 26 1.94 7.20 6.60
N ALA A 27 1.16 6.71 5.65
CA ALA A 27 0.05 5.83 5.95
C ALA A 27 0.52 4.51 6.56
N GLY A 28 1.61 3.93 6.05
CA GLY A 28 2.19 2.67 6.54
C GLY A 28 2.51 2.68 8.03
N LEU A 29 2.92 3.82 8.60
CA LEU A 29 3.16 3.95 10.04
C LEU A 29 1.91 3.65 10.88
N PHE A 30 0.73 3.98 10.38
CA PHE A 30 -0.54 3.80 11.09
C PHE A 30 -1.21 2.47 10.76
N MET A 31 -0.93 1.90 9.57
CA MET A 31 -1.62 0.71 9.07
C MET A 31 -1.26 -0.56 9.87
N GLY A 32 -0.07 -0.63 10.46
CA GLY A 32 0.31 -1.71 11.36
C GLY A 32 -0.60 -1.77 12.59
N VAL A 33 -0.82 -0.62 13.24
CA VAL A 33 -1.70 -0.49 14.40
C VAL A 33 -3.15 -0.79 14.02
N LEU A 34 -3.60 -0.26 12.88
CA LEU A 34 -4.96 -0.48 12.38
C LEU A 34 -5.20 -1.96 12.08
N ALA A 35 -4.22 -2.66 11.50
CA ALA A 35 -4.28 -4.10 11.23
C ALA A 35 -4.49 -4.93 12.50
N ASP A 36 -4.03 -4.42 13.66
CA ASP A 36 -4.23 -5.09 14.95
C ASP A 36 -5.62 -4.86 15.56
N MET A 37 -6.32 -3.82 15.15
CA MET A 37 -7.61 -3.40 15.73
C MET A 37 -8.81 -3.91 14.96
N VAL A 38 -8.70 -4.12 13.64
CA VAL A 38 -9.83 -4.42 12.76
C VAL A 38 -9.75 -5.82 12.16
N ASN A 39 -10.82 -6.23 11.46
CA ASN A 39 -10.84 -7.47 10.69
C ASN A 39 -9.90 -7.36 9.49
N ARG A 40 -8.85 -8.18 9.47
CA ARG A 40 -7.75 -8.12 8.50
C ARG A 40 -8.17 -8.35 7.05
N PRO A 41 -8.96 -9.37 6.69
CA PRO A 41 -9.48 -9.53 5.34
C PRO A 41 -10.28 -8.32 4.84
N LYS A 42 -11.12 -7.72 5.70
CA LYS A 42 -11.87 -6.52 5.33
C LYS A 42 -10.94 -5.32 5.12
N LEU A 43 -9.90 -5.19 5.93
CA LEU A 43 -8.91 -4.14 5.79
C LEU A 43 -8.09 -4.31 4.50
N ILE A 44 -7.69 -5.54 4.17
CA ILE A 44 -7.05 -5.88 2.89
C ILE A 44 -7.98 -5.51 1.72
N ALA A 45 -9.24 -5.96 1.76
CA ALA A 45 -10.21 -5.66 0.74
C ALA A 45 -10.39 -4.15 0.53
N PHE A 46 -10.49 -3.39 1.61
CA PHE A 46 -10.59 -1.93 1.58
C PHE A 46 -9.36 -1.29 0.92
N GLY A 47 -8.15 -1.72 1.28
CA GLY A 47 -6.92 -1.24 0.66
C GLY A 47 -6.88 -1.53 -0.84
N VAL A 48 -7.20 -2.78 -1.24
CA VAL A 48 -7.23 -3.20 -2.65
C VAL A 48 -8.27 -2.40 -3.43
N VAL A 49 -9.47 -2.18 -2.88
CA VAL A 49 -10.52 -1.40 -3.53
C VAL A 49 -10.09 0.05 -3.73
N ILE A 50 -9.51 0.69 -2.70
CA ILE A 50 -9.00 2.06 -2.81
C ILE A 50 -7.97 2.15 -3.91
N TRP A 51 -6.89 1.38 -3.85
CA TRP A 51 -5.83 1.52 -4.86
C TRP A 51 -6.35 1.21 -6.26
N SER A 52 -7.24 0.23 -6.42
CA SER A 52 -7.78 -0.16 -7.72
C SER A 52 -8.68 0.94 -8.31
N LEU A 53 -9.49 1.58 -7.48
CA LEU A 53 -10.31 2.72 -7.88
C LEU A 53 -9.43 3.87 -8.38
N PHE A 54 -8.39 4.23 -7.61
CA PHE A 54 -7.49 5.30 -7.99
C PHE A 54 -6.56 4.90 -9.15
N THR A 55 -6.26 3.63 -9.34
CA THR A 55 -5.61 3.12 -10.55
C THR A 55 -6.50 3.36 -11.77
N ALA A 56 -7.78 3.03 -11.72
CA ALA A 56 -8.71 3.34 -12.79
C ALA A 56 -8.81 4.86 -13.04
N LEU A 57 -8.91 5.67 -11.98
CA LEU A 57 -8.96 7.13 -12.08
C LEU A 57 -7.69 7.73 -12.73
N THR A 58 -6.53 7.08 -12.60
CA THR A 58 -5.32 7.48 -13.32
C THR A 58 -5.53 7.44 -14.83
N GLY A 59 -6.33 6.52 -15.35
CA GLY A 59 -6.70 6.45 -16.77
C GLY A 59 -7.49 7.67 -17.26
N ALA A 60 -8.19 8.39 -16.37
CA ALA A 60 -8.93 9.60 -16.67
C ALA A 60 -8.08 10.90 -16.57
N ALA A 61 -6.78 10.78 -16.22
CA ALA A 61 -5.91 11.93 -16.04
C ALA A 61 -5.76 12.78 -17.32
N LYS A 62 -5.80 14.12 -17.14
CA LYS A 62 -5.67 15.11 -18.22
C LYS A 62 -4.46 16.04 -18.05
N GLY A 63 -3.66 15.87 -16.99
CA GLY A 63 -2.49 16.70 -16.71
C GLY A 63 -1.86 16.34 -15.35
N PHE A 64 -0.91 17.15 -14.93
CA PHE A 64 -0.08 16.90 -13.74
C PHE A 64 -0.89 16.63 -12.47
N ILE A 65 -1.79 17.52 -12.06
CA ILE A 65 -2.56 17.40 -10.82
C ILE A 65 -3.50 16.18 -10.85
N SER A 66 -4.21 15.99 -11.96
CA SER A 66 -5.16 14.89 -12.11
C SER A 66 -4.47 13.51 -12.16
N MET A 67 -3.16 13.47 -12.41
CA MET A 67 -2.34 12.27 -12.30
C MET A 67 -1.72 12.11 -10.91
N ALA A 68 -1.34 13.22 -10.25
CA ALA A 68 -0.72 13.21 -8.92
C ALA A 68 -1.68 12.70 -7.83
N LEU A 69 -2.92 13.19 -7.83
CA LEU A 69 -3.92 12.84 -6.81
C LEU A 69 -4.18 11.34 -6.70
N PRO A 70 -4.48 10.61 -7.80
CA PRO A 70 -4.64 9.17 -7.72
C PRO A 70 -3.40 8.45 -7.16
N ARG A 71 -2.19 8.89 -7.50
CA ARG A 71 -0.94 8.29 -7.00
C ARG A 71 -0.79 8.36 -5.48
N MET A 72 -1.23 9.47 -4.87
CA MET A 72 -1.25 9.60 -3.40
C MET A 72 -2.15 8.56 -2.75
N PHE A 73 -3.37 8.40 -3.26
CA PHE A 73 -4.33 7.44 -2.70
C PHE A 73 -3.99 5.98 -3.01
N ILE A 74 -3.36 5.69 -4.16
CA ILE A 74 -2.79 4.37 -4.45
C ILE A 74 -1.77 4.02 -3.37
N GLY A 75 -0.86 4.94 -3.00
CA GLY A 75 0.11 4.74 -1.93
C GLY A 75 -0.54 4.44 -0.59
N VAL A 76 -1.60 5.17 -0.21
CA VAL A 76 -2.36 4.90 1.02
C VAL A 76 -3.00 3.50 0.98
N GLY A 77 -3.68 3.13 -0.10
CA GLY A 77 -4.33 1.83 -0.24
C GLY A 77 -3.34 0.67 -0.18
N GLU A 78 -2.20 0.80 -0.85
CA GLU A 78 -1.17 -0.25 -0.91
C GLU A 78 -0.42 -0.42 0.42
N SER A 79 -0.24 0.66 1.19
CA SER A 79 0.42 0.62 2.49
C SER A 79 -0.27 -0.30 3.51
N ILE A 80 -1.56 -0.60 3.31
CA ILE A 80 -2.37 -1.48 4.15
C ILE A 80 -1.94 -2.94 4.01
N LEU A 81 -1.50 -3.36 2.81
CA LEU A 81 -1.39 -4.78 2.50
C LEU A 81 -0.30 -5.50 3.28
N THR A 82 0.91 -4.98 3.26
CA THR A 82 2.05 -5.67 3.86
C THR A 82 1.86 -5.94 5.37
N PRO A 83 1.57 -4.93 6.22
CA PRO A 83 1.41 -5.17 7.65
C PRO A 83 0.21 -6.09 7.94
N THR A 84 -0.90 -5.90 7.23
CA THR A 84 -2.11 -6.69 7.45
C THR A 84 -1.93 -8.14 7.01
N SER A 85 -1.30 -8.37 5.85
CA SER A 85 -1.03 -9.72 5.33
C SER A 85 -0.02 -10.46 6.20
N MET A 86 1.05 -9.80 6.65
CA MET A 86 2.04 -10.41 7.54
C MET A 86 1.42 -10.79 8.88
N SER A 87 0.56 -9.95 9.45
CA SER A 87 -0.20 -10.27 10.66
C SER A 87 -1.09 -11.51 10.45
N LEU A 88 -1.80 -11.60 9.32
CA LEU A 88 -2.65 -12.75 9.00
C LEU A 88 -1.84 -14.03 8.77
N LEU A 89 -0.69 -13.94 8.08
CA LEU A 89 0.21 -15.07 7.83
C LEU A 89 0.82 -15.59 9.13
N SER A 90 1.23 -14.72 10.05
CA SER A 90 1.82 -15.12 11.34
C SER A 90 0.86 -15.93 12.19
N ASP A 91 -0.45 -15.65 12.12
CA ASP A 91 -1.48 -16.42 12.81
C ASP A 91 -1.86 -17.72 12.07
N SER A 92 -1.62 -17.75 10.75
CA SER A 92 -2.00 -18.88 9.91
C SER A 92 -0.94 -19.96 9.81
N PHE A 93 0.33 -19.60 9.89
CA PHE A 93 1.45 -20.51 9.72
C PHE A 93 2.24 -20.71 11.04
N PRO A 94 2.83 -21.88 11.26
CA PRO A 94 3.77 -22.08 12.36
C PRO A 94 5.09 -21.34 12.07
N SER A 95 5.82 -20.93 13.12
CA SER A 95 7.05 -20.15 13.01
C SER A 95 8.09 -20.77 12.07
N LYS A 96 8.18 -22.10 12.03
CA LYS A 96 9.09 -22.83 11.12
C LYS A 96 8.77 -22.64 9.63
N ARG A 97 7.51 -22.35 9.27
CA ARG A 97 7.06 -22.14 7.88
C ARG A 97 6.78 -20.69 7.54
N MET A 98 6.95 -19.78 8.48
CA MET A 98 6.66 -18.37 8.28
C MET A 98 7.55 -17.74 7.20
N GLY A 99 8.84 -18.13 7.15
CA GLY A 99 9.75 -17.68 6.11
C GLY A 99 9.30 -18.06 4.70
N PHE A 100 8.84 -19.32 4.53
CA PHE A 100 8.27 -19.77 3.25
C PHE A 100 7.00 -18.99 2.88
N ALA A 101 6.06 -18.82 3.83
CA ALA A 101 4.82 -18.08 3.59
C ALA A 101 5.07 -16.61 3.22
N ALA A 102 6.01 -15.96 3.92
CA ALA A 102 6.41 -14.59 3.60
C ALA A 102 7.11 -14.49 2.24
N GLY A 103 8.04 -15.43 1.92
CA GLY A 103 8.69 -15.48 0.63
C GLY A 103 7.71 -15.66 -0.52
N PHE A 104 6.72 -16.55 -0.36
CA PHE A 104 5.65 -16.73 -1.34
C PHE A 104 4.81 -15.45 -1.52
N TYR A 105 4.47 -14.78 -0.43
CA TYR A 105 3.76 -13.50 -0.50
C TYR A 105 4.56 -12.45 -1.29
N TYR A 106 5.85 -12.29 -0.99
CA TYR A 106 6.69 -11.31 -1.66
C TYR A 106 7.02 -11.66 -3.11
N MET A 107 6.91 -12.92 -3.54
CA MET A 107 6.99 -13.30 -4.97
C MET A 107 5.92 -12.62 -5.82
N GLY A 108 4.80 -12.23 -5.22
CA GLY A 108 3.76 -11.46 -5.92
C GLY A 108 4.27 -10.15 -6.53
N VAL A 109 5.26 -9.50 -5.91
CA VAL A 109 5.82 -8.22 -6.39
C VAL A 109 6.53 -8.38 -7.75
N PRO A 110 7.59 -9.20 -7.88
CA PRO A 110 8.28 -9.36 -9.17
C PRO A 110 7.38 -9.97 -10.25
N ILE A 111 6.47 -10.88 -9.89
CA ILE A 111 5.50 -11.44 -10.83
C ILE A 111 4.56 -10.33 -11.31
N GLY A 112 4.03 -9.51 -10.41
CA GLY A 112 3.17 -8.39 -10.76
C GLY A 112 3.84 -7.36 -11.66
N VAL A 113 5.11 -7.03 -11.38
CA VAL A 113 5.93 -6.16 -12.25
C VAL A 113 6.07 -6.77 -13.64
N GLY A 114 6.44 -8.05 -13.74
CA GLY A 114 6.57 -8.74 -15.03
C GLY A 114 5.26 -8.74 -15.84
N VAL A 115 4.15 -9.08 -15.18
CA VAL A 115 2.82 -9.08 -15.82
C VAL A 115 2.41 -7.67 -16.26
N SER A 116 2.69 -6.65 -15.44
CA SER A 116 2.36 -5.25 -15.77
C SER A 116 3.13 -4.75 -17.00
N LEU A 117 4.40 -5.15 -17.15
CA LEU A 117 5.19 -4.82 -18.34
C LEU A 117 4.64 -5.51 -19.60
N LEU A 118 4.20 -6.76 -19.51
CA LEU A 118 3.55 -7.46 -20.62
C LEU A 118 2.23 -6.80 -21.01
N ILE A 119 1.40 -6.44 -20.02
CA ILE A 119 0.15 -5.71 -20.25
C ILE A 119 0.42 -4.36 -20.91
N ALA A 120 1.40 -3.59 -20.37
CA ALA A 120 1.74 -2.28 -20.91
C ALA A 120 2.30 -2.37 -22.34
N GLY A 121 3.16 -3.36 -22.64
CA GLY A 121 3.70 -3.55 -23.99
C GLY A 121 2.67 -4.03 -25.00
N TYR A 122 1.87 -5.04 -24.67
CA TYR A 122 0.92 -5.64 -25.61
C TYR A 122 -0.38 -4.85 -25.78
N LEU A 123 -0.98 -4.44 -24.63
CA LEU A 123 -2.25 -3.74 -24.64
C LEU A 123 -2.08 -2.21 -24.75
N GLY A 124 -0.93 -1.68 -24.32
CA GLY A 124 -0.66 -0.26 -24.40
C GLY A 124 -0.62 0.28 -25.81
N GLU A 125 -0.09 -0.49 -26.76
CA GLU A 125 -0.06 -0.14 -28.19
C GLU A 125 -1.45 -0.25 -28.84
N SER A 126 -2.22 -1.28 -28.52
CA SER A 126 -3.51 -1.56 -29.16
C SER A 126 -4.69 -0.82 -28.55
N LEU A 127 -4.75 -0.72 -27.23
CA LEU A 127 -5.87 -0.12 -26.49
C LEU A 127 -5.57 1.29 -25.98
N GLY A 128 -4.31 1.70 -26.01
CA GLY A 128 -3.85 2.93 -25.39
C GLY A 128 -3.69 2.82 -23.86
N TRP A 129 -2.83 3.65 -23.29
CA TRP A 129 -2.46 3.59 -21.89
C TRP A 129 -3.64 3.83 -20.91
N ARG A 130 -4.62 4.64 -21.29
CA ARG A 130 -5.79 4.92 -20.46
C ARG A 130 -6.62 3.65 -20.20
N ASN A 131 -6.87 2.88 -21.26
CA ASN A 131 -7.63 1.62 -21.16
C ASN A 131 -6.88 0.56 -20.37
N CYS A 132 -5.54 0.56 -20.38
CA CYS A 132 -4.75 -0.31 -19.52
C CYS A 132 -5.01 0.01 -18.03
N PHE A 133 -5.06 1.29 -17.64
CA PHE A 133 -5.38 1.68 -16.26
C PHE A 133 -6.82 1.30 -15.85
N TYR A 134 -7.79 1.47 -16.74
CA TYR A 134 -9.16 1.04 -16.48
C TYR A 134 -9.26 -0.47 -16.30
N LEU A 135 -8.60 -1.25 -17.16
CA LEU A 135 -8.57 -2.71 -17.08
C LEU A 135 -7.92 -3.18 -15.77
N LEU A 136 -6.75 -2.65 -15.41
CA LEU A 136 -6.05 -3.01 -14.18
C LEU A 136 -6.86 -2.62 -12.94
N GLY A 137 -7.48 -1.45 -12.95
CA GLY A 137 -8.37 -1.02 -11.88
C GLY A 137 -9.60 -1.92 -11.74
N ALA A 138 -10.22 -2.31 -12.83
CA ALA A 138 -11.38 -3.22 -12.82
C ALA A 138 -11.01 -4.62 -12.28
N ILE A 139 -9.89 -5.18 -12.73
CA ILE A 139 -9.37 -6.47 -12.21
C ILE A 139 -9.10 -6.34 -10.71
N GLY A 140 -8.45 -5.26 -10.28
CA GLY A 140 -8.15 -5.03 -8.87
C GLY A 140 -9.41 -4.89 -8.02
N LEU A 141 -10.46 -4.21 -8.51
CA LEU A 141 -11.75 -4.12 -7.81
C LEU A 141 -12.39 -5.50 -7.62
N LEU A 142 -12.36 -6.36 -8.65
CA LEU A 142 -12.84 -7.74 -8.54
C LEU A 142 -12.06 -8.53 -7.50
N LEU A 143 -10.73 -8.41 -7.49
CA LEU A 143 -9.88 -9.06 -6.48
C LEU A 143 -10.15 -8.52 -5.07
N GLY A 144 -10.38 -7.22 -4.92
CA GLY A 144 -10.77 -6.60 -3.65
C GLY A 144 -12.10 -7.14 -3.12
N LEU A 145 -13.09 -7.33 -3.99
CA LEU A 145 -14.36 -7.98 -3.63
C LEU A 145 -14.17 -9.45 -3.25
N CYS A 146 -13.33 -10.19 -3.98
CA CYS A 146 -12.98 -11.56 -3.61
C CYS A 146 -12.29 -11.64 -2.25
N ALA A 147 -11.50 -10.65 -1.86
CA ALA A 147 -10.85 -10.62 -0.56
C ALA A 147 -11.84 -10.58 0.62
N LEU A 148 -13.06 -10.07 0.40
CA LEU A 148 -14.14 -10.08 1.41
C LEU A 148 -14.64 -11.50 1.73
N LEU A 149 -14.41 -12.48 0.85
CA LEU A 149 -14.81 -13.88 1.06
C LEU A 149 -13.87 -14.59 2.05
N PHE A 150 -12.69 -14.05 2.31
CA PHE A 150 -11.76 -14.63 3.27
C PHE A 150 -12.21 -14.38 4.70
N LYS A 151 -12.15 -15.44 5.51
CA LYS A 151 -12.47 -15.38 6.93
C LYS A 151 -11.24 -15.00 7.74
N ASP A 152 -11.40 -14.04 8.65
CA ASP A 152 -10.34 -13.69 9.58
C ASP A 152 -10.05 -14.85 10.52
N ARG A 153 -8.77 -15.13 10.73
CA ARG A 153 -8.35 -16.15 11.70
C ARG A 153 -8.30 -15.56 13.10
N LYS A 154 -8.68 -16.39 14.10
CA LYS A 154 -8.48 -16.02 15.52
C LYS A 154 -6.99 -15.69 15.72
N ARG A 155 -6.73 -14.53 16.31
CA ARG A 155 -5.37 -14.10 16.67
C ARG A 155 -4.79 -15.11 17.66
N LYS A 156 -3.57 -15.54 17.41
CA LYS A 156 -2.82 -16.29 18.41
C LYS A 156 -2.60 -15.35 19.57
N ASN A 157 -3.17 -15.69 20.75
CA ASN A 157 -2.83 -14.98 21.96
C ASN A 157 -1.31 -15.11 22.16
N VAL A 158 -0.58 -14.07 21.89
CA VAL A 158 0.80 -13.93 22.34
C VAL A 158 0.66 -13.93 23.86
N LYS A 159 1.09 -15.03 24.50
CA LYS A 159 1.10 -15.13 25.98
C LYS A 159 1.71 -13.84 26.50
N ALA A 160 0.99 -13.18 27.39
CA ALA A 160 1.31 -11.93 28.02
C ALA A 160 2.68 -11.99 28.72
N GLY A 161 3.73 -11.79 27.99
CA GLY A 161 5.11 -11.59 28.44
C GLY A 161 5.68 -10.28 27.89
N SER A 162 5.05 -9.74 26.86
CA SER A 162 5.26 -8.37 26.42
C SER A 162 3.95 -7.64 26.66
N GLN A 163 3.95 -6.72 27.60
CA GLN A 163 2.82 -5.85 27.89
C GLN A 163 2.39 -5.16 26.59
N THR A 164 1.43 -5.74 25.88
CA THR A 164 0.57 -4.97 25.00
C THR A 164 -0.26 -4.08 25.91
N LYS A 165 0.35 -2.97 26.37
CA LYS A 165 -0.42 -1.81 26.80
C LYS A 165 -1.48 -1.62 25.73
N THR A 166 -2.74 -1.82 26.10
CA THR A 166 -3.88 -1.32 25.34
C THR A 166 -3.49 0.07 24.90
N LEU A 167 -3.35 0.30 23.59
CA LEU A 167 -2.98 1.60 23.04
C LEU A 167 -4.11 2.56 23.39
N SER A 168 -4.04 3.14 24.60
CA SER A 168 -4.81 4.30 24.98
C SER A 168 -4.47 5.43 24.01
N LYS A 169 -5.40 6.37 23.80
CA LYS A 169 -5.12 7.62 23.07
C LYS A 169 -3.81 8.27 23.54
N GLU A 170 -3.43 8.14 24.80
CA GLU A 170 -2.18 8.59 25.40
C GLU A 170 -0.94 7.96 24.77
N THR A 171 -0.95 6.65 24.50
CA THR A 171 0.21 5.96 23.89
C THR A 171 0.41 6.37 22.44
N THR A 172 -0.66 6.66 21.70
CA THR A 172 -0.56 7.16 20.32
C THR A 172 0.05 8.57 20.31
N ILE A 173 -0.34 9.44 21.24
CA ILE A 173 0.22 10.77 21.39
C ILE A 173 1.70 10.69 21.84
N GLU A 174 2.04 9.76 22.72
CA GLU A 174 3.42 9.51 23.16
C GLU A 174 4.33 9.05 22.02
N ILE A 175 3.84 8.15 21.15
CA ILE A 175 4.57 7.70 19.95
C ILE A 175 4.78 8.88 18.98
N ILE A 176 3.75 9.67 18.71
CA ILE A 176 3.84 10.85 17.85
C ILE A 176 4.85 11.87 18.43
N ASN A 177 4.78 12.14 19.71
CA ASN A 177 5.72 13.04 20.39
C ASN A 177 7.16 12.51 20.35
N THR A 178 7.36 11.20 20.56
CA THR A 178 8.68 10.57 20.50
C THR A 178 9.26 10.63 19.09
N LEU A 179 8.45 10.38 18.07
CA LEU A 179 8.85 10.50 16.66
C LEU A 179 9.18 11.98 16.32
N PHE A 180 8.38 12.92 16.80
CA PHE A 180 8.63 14.33 16.59
C PHE A 180 9.92 14.81 17.27
N LEU A 181 10.19 14.36 18.50
CA LEU A 181 11.43 14.62 19.23
C LEU A 181 12.64 14.00 18.51
N ALA A 182 12.54 12.76 18.04
CA ALA A 182 13.60 12.09 17.31
C ALA A 182 13.94 12.84 16.00
N LEU A 183 12.92 13.28 15.27
CA LEU A 183 13.09 14.09 14.04
C LEU A 183 13.76 15.44 14.35
N LYS A 184 13.35 16.10 15.43
CA LYS A 184 13.92 17.39 15.86
C LYS A 184 15.39 17.23 16.30
N THR A 185 15.70 16.17 17.02
CA THR A 185 17.07 15.88 17.46
C THR A 185 17.98 15.50 16.29
N SER A 186 17.49 14.72 15.32
CA SER A 186 18.25 14.37 14.11
C SER A 186 18.50 15.61 13.21
N ALA A 187 17.56 16.54 13.16
CA ALA A 187 17.74 17.80 12.44
C ALA A 187 18.77 18.72 13.14
N ALA A 188 18.78 18.76 14.46
CA ALA A 188 19.75 19.54 15.23
C ALA A 188 21.20 19.04 15.08
N LEU A 189 21.40 17.72 14.95
CA LEU A 189 22.72 17.09 14.73
C LEU A 189 23.30 17.30 13.33
N ARG A 190 22.54 17.82 12.37
CA ARG A 190 23.02 18.15 11.02
C ARG A 190 23.55 19.57 10.87
N PHE A 191 23.44 20.41 11.92
CA PHE A 191 23.86 21.81 11.92
C PHE A 191 24.98 22.11 12.94
N THR A 192 25.56 21.08 13.55
CA THR A 192 26.80 21.13 14.33
C THR A 192 27.91 20.37 13.63
#